data_ddb39fc283f31c0f947be7923f69c3b1
#
_entry.id   ddb39fc283f31c0f947be7923f69c3b1
#
_cell.length_a   1.000
_cell.length_b   1.000
_cell.length_c   1.000
_cell.angle_alpha   90.00
_cell.angle_beta   90.00
_cell.angle_gamma   90.00
#
_symmetry.space_group_name_H-M   'P 1'
#
loop_
_entity.id
_entity.type
_entity.pdbx_description
1 polymer ?
#
loop_
_entity_poly.entity_id
_entity_poly.type
_entity_poly.pdbx_seq_one_letter_code
_entity_poly.pdbx_strand_id
1 'polypeptide(L)'
;LLAFCSAGMPKTLTHISTLAVSGRRCDNPKNLFTEADFHESMECPNVYVETKSEAEKRLRPAMLAGHAVRIFRPGFIMGDSKTGRFKKHITSDAQYLHLQGHIFMRTAPPLYDDDYMDLTPVDYAAAAIVHIAFQPDTPPGTYHVCNPQPILKSQIWDIIRDYGFPVRTVPAERYLEEVLDSDDELFLRGLQSVIVYLGDYEKSPAIFDASETLRRLKGSGISCPPPDPALLRRYLDYCVDIGFLPHPSTLGGLEWS
;
A
#
# COMPACT_ATOMS: atom_id res chain seq x y z
N LEU A 1 18.28 0.40 19.91
CA LEU A 1 18.30 -0.92 19.27
C LEU A 1 19.66 -1.23 18.66
N LEU A 2 20.30 -0.33 17.88
CA LEU A 2 21.62 -0.58 17.28
C LEU A 2 22.67 -0.98 18.34
N ALA A 3 22.79 -0.22 19.43
CA ALA A 3 23.69 -0.55 20.52
C ALA A 3 23.41 -1.93 21.14
N PHE A 4 22.14 -2.30 21.27
CA PHE A 4 21.74 -3.63 21.73
C PHE A 4 22.15 -4.73 20.75
N CYS A 5 22.00 -4.49 19.46
CA CYS A 5 22.39 -5.46 18.42
C CYS A 5 23.89 -5.70 18.37
N SER A 6 24.70 -4.68 18.69
CA SER A 6 26.16 -4.73 18.71
C SER A 6 26.74 -5.26 20.03
N ALA A 7 25.95 -5.33 21.11
CA ALA A 7 26.41 -5.78 22.42
C ALA A 7 26.39 -7.30 22.56
N GLY A 8 27.49 -7.89 23.05
CA GLY A 8 27.63 -9.33 23.22
C GLY A 8 27.64 -10.08 21.88
N MET A 9 26.82 -11.14 21.75
CA MET A 9 26.68 -11.83 20.46
C MET A 9 26.04 -10.91 19.41
N PRO A 10 26.64 -10.79 18.22
CA PRO A 10 26.06 -10.00 17.13
C PRO A 10 24.63 -10.45 16.77
N LYS A 11 23.74 -9.51 16.60
CA LYS A 11 22.34 -9.76 16.25
C LYS A 11 21.97 -9.03 14.96
N THR A 12 21.15 -9.65 14.15
CA THR A 12 20.55 -8.98 12.99
C THR A 12 19.41 -8.08 13.43
N LEU A 13 19.43 -6.83 13.00
CA LEU A 13 18.30 -5.90 13.16
C LEU A 13 17.44 -5.96 11.90
N THR A 14 16.21 -6.39 12.06
CA THR A 14 15.18 -6.32 11.02
C THR A 14 14.24 -5.17 11.30
N HIS A 15 14.17 -4.21 10.38
CA HIS A 15 13.29 -3.04 10.47
C HIS A 15 12.19 -3.11 9.41
N ILE A 16 10.94 -2.98 9.85
CA ILE A 16 9.80 -2.89 8.94
C ILE A 16 9.51 -1.41 8.69
N SER A 17 9.86 -0.94 7.50
CA SER A 17 9.60 0.38 6.97
C SER A 17 8.33 0.39 6.11
N THR A 18 8.30 1.14 5.03
CA THR A 18 7.20 1.22 4.05
C THR A 18 7.72 1.73 2.71
N LEU A 19 7.08 1.37 1.61
CA LEU A 19 7.36 1.97 0.30
C LEU A 19 6.97 3.45 0.23
N ALA A 20 6.10 3.92 1.11
CA ALA A 20 5.72 5.33 1.17
C ALA A 20 6.91 6.30 1.43
N VAL A 21 8.06 5.79 1.91
CA VAL A 21 9.30 6.58 2.03
C VAL A 21 9.90 6.98 0.67
N SER A 22 9.39 6.47 -0.45
CA SER A 22 9.74 6.91 -1.80
C SER A 22 9.24 8.31 -2.13
N GLY A 23 8.26 8.83 -1.37
CA GLY A 23 7.46 9.94 -1.84
C GLY A 23 6.55 9.53 -3.01
N ARG A 24 6.04 10.53 -3.72
CA ARG A 24 5.09 10.29 -4.83
C ARG A 24 5.76 10.12 -6.17
N ARG A 25 6.90 10.73 -6.37
CA ARG A 25 7.62 10.70 -7.65
C ARG A 25 9.12 10.65 -7.44
N CYS A 26 9.79 9.82 -8.23
CA CYS A 26 11.25 9.79 -8.27
C CYS A 26 11.78 10.77 -9.33
N ASP A 27 12.93 11.39 -9.04
CA ASP A 27 13.60 12.33 -9.95
C ASP A 27 14.35 11.60 -11.09
N ASN A 28 13.69 10.61 -11.70
CA ASN A 28 14.25 9.91 -12.86
C ASN A 28 13.16 9.71 -13.94
N PRO A 29 13.56 9.55 -15.23
CA PRO A 29 12.62 9.48 -16.36
C PRO A 29 11.62 8.32 -16.27
N LYS A 30 11.93 7.28 -15.49
CA LYS A 30 11.07 6.10 -15.33
C LYS A 30 10.17 6.19 -14.09
N ASN A 31 10.30 7.22 -13.29
CA ASN A 31 9.64 7.32 -11.98
C ASN A 31 9.86 6.06 -11.12
N LEU A 32 11.04 5.45 -11.22
CA LEU A 32 11.39 4.18 -10.60
C LEU A 32 12.10 4.39 -9.26
N PHE A 33 11.58 3.77 -8.20
CA PHE A 33 12.21 3.71 -6.88
C PHE A 33 12.76 2.31 -6.64
N THR A 34 14.08 2.22 -6.50
CA THR A 34 14.78 0.95 -6.32
C THR A 34 15.09 0.67 -4.86
N GLU A 35 15.46 -0.58 -4.56
CA GLU A 35 15.87 -1.00 -3.21
C GLU A 35 17.14 -0.29 -2.71
N ALA A 36 17.96 0.25 -3.63
CA ALA A 36 19.13 1.06 -3.29
C ALA A 36 18.81 2.52 -2.95
N ASP A 37 17.66 3.01 -3.42
CA ASP A 37 17.30 4.42 -3.31
C ASP A 37 16.87 4.80 -1.89
N PHE A 38 17.15 6.06 -1.56
CA PHE A 38 16.75 6.68 -0.31
C PHE A 38 16.72 8.20 -0.48
N HIS A 39 15.63 8.83 -0.09
CA HIS A 39 15.47 10.27 -0.14
C HIS A 39 15.74 10.90 1.22
N GLU A 40 16.89 11.57 1.37
CA GLU A 40 17.25 12.23 2.65
C GLU A 40 16.43 13.47 2.96
N SER A 41 15.96 14.17 1.93
CA SER A 41 15.29 15.48 2.01
C SER A 41 13.85 15.46 1.50
N MET A 42 13.18 14.30 1.53
CA MET A 42 11.81 14.19 1.06
C MET A 42 10.85 15.00 1.94
N GLU A 43 9.98 15.80 1.32
CA GLU A 43 8.79 16.30 2.00
C GLU A 43 7.90 15.12 2.38
N CYS A 44 7.77 14.88 3.68
CA CYS A 44 6.97 13.78 4.19
C CYS A 44 5.49 14.19 4.20
N PRO A 45 4.61 13.47 3.52
CA PRO A 45 3.19 13.85 3.42
C PRO A 45 2.44 13.74 4.75
N ASN A 46 2.97 13.01 5.71
CA ASN A 46 2.39 12.82 7.04
C ASN A 46 3.41 12.28 8.05
N VAL A 47 3.05 12.34 9.33
CA VAL A 47 3.89 11.89 10.45
C VAL A 47 4.29 10.41 10.37
N TYR A 48 3.44 9.57 9.78
CA TYR A 48 3.76 8.15 9.58
C TYR A 48 4.97 7.98 8.65
N VAL A 49 4.96 8.61 7.49
CA VAL A 49 6.07 8.56 6.53
C VAL A 49 7.32 9.21 7.11
N GLU A 50 7.17 10.36 7.79
CA GLU A 50 8.26 11.05 8.47
C GLU A 50 8.97 10.14 9.46
N THR A 51 8.23 9.49 10.36
CA THR A 51 8.81 8.60 11.38
C THR A 51 9.51 7.39 10.78
N LYS A 52 8.98 6.82 9.69
CA LYS A 52 9.62 5.70 8.97
C LYS A 52 10.90 6.14 8.26
N SER A 53 10.85 7.30 7.58
CA SER A 53 12.02 7.89 6.91
C SER A 53 13.13 8.21 7.92
N GLU A 54 12.80 8.83 9.04
CA GLU A 54 13.76 9.15 10.08
C GLU A 54 14.40 7.90 10.72
N ALA A 55 13.63 6.82 10.87
CA ALA A 55 14.19 5.53 11.32
C ALA A 55 15.20 4.98 10.30
N GLU A 56 14.90 5.02 9.00
CA GLU A 56 15.84 4.58 7.96
C GLU A 56 17.11 5.46 7.94
N LYS A 57 16.98 6.78 8.06
CA LYS A 57 18.15 7.71 8.16
C LYS A 57 19.12 7.28 9.25
N ARG A 58 18.62 6.82 10.38
CA ARG A 58 19.44 6.36 11.50
C ARG A 58 20.03 4.96 11.29
N LEU A 59 19.34 4.09 10.56
CA LEU A 59 19.78 2.71 10.33
C LEU A 59 20.78 2.59 9.17
N ARG A 60 20.65 3.40 8.12
CA ARG A 60 21.49 3.31 6.92
C ARG A 60 22.98 3.48 7.19
N PRO A 61 23.47 4.45 7.99
CA PRO A 61 24.89 4.55 8.29
C PRO A 61 25.47 3.28 8.93
N ALA A 62 24.71 2.66 9.86
CA ALA A 62 25.11 1.41 10.48
C ALA A 62 25.14 0.26 9.45
N MET A 63 24.13 0.17 8.59
CA MET A 63 24.07 -0.81 7.51
C MET A 63 25.27 -0.67 6.56
N LEU A 64 25.61 0.55 6.15
CA LEU A 64 26.76 0.85 5.27
C LEU A 64 28.09 0.56 5.96
N ALA A 65 28.17 0.68 7.29
CA ALA A 65 29.33 0.30 8.09
C ALA A 65 29.44 -1.23 8.32
N GLY A 66 28.56 -2.04 7.73
CA GLY A 66 28.59 -3.50 7.77
C GLY A 66 27.86 -4.13 8.94
N HIS A 67 27.10 -3.36 9.73
CA HIS A 67 26.20 -3.97 10.71
C HIS A 67 25.09 -4.77 10.04
N ALA A 68 24.67 -5.88 10.63
CA ALA A 68 23.62 -6.75 10.11
C ALA A 68 22.23 -6.09 10.24
N VAL A 69 21.97 -5.09 9.42
CA VAL A 69 20.69 -4.35 9.35
C VAL A 69 19.98 -4.71 8.05
N ARG A 70 18.71 -5.14 8.16
CA ARG A 70 17.84 -5.43 7.03
C ARG A 70 16.59 -4.55 7.14
N ILE A 71 16.33 -3.74 6.13
CA ILE A 71 15.19 -2.83 6.05
C ILE A 71 14.21 -3.43 5.04
N PHE A 72 12.99 -3.72 5.48
CA PHE A 72 11.91 -4.16 4.61
C PHE A 72 10.93 -3.01 4.39
N ARG A 73 10.63 -2.73 3.13
CA ARG A 73 9.65 -1.73 2.71
C ARG A 73 8.44 -2.44 2.11
N PRO A 74 7.44 -2.81 2.94
CA PRO A 74 6.19 -3.34 2.41
C PRO A 74 5.48 -2.32 1.54
N GLY A 75 4.80 -2.83 0.51
CA GLY A 75 3.92 -2.06 -0.34
C GLY A 75 2.54 -1.85 0.28
N PHE A 76 1.54 -1.72 -0.58
CA PHE A 76 0.15 -1.51 -0.19
C PHE A 76 -0.46 -2.83 0.32
N ILE A 77 -0.43 -3.03 1.63
CA ILE A 77 -0.85 -4.30 2.25
C ILE A 77 -2.36 -4.47 2.19
N MET A 78 -2.77 -5.55 1.54
CA MET A 78 -4.16 -6.01 1.41
C MET A 78 -4.44 -7.24 2.28
N GLY A 79 -5.64 -7.77 2.18
CA GLY A 79 -6.04 -9.01 2.86
C GLY A 79 -5.20 -10.23 2.46
N ASP A 80 -5.40 -11.33 3.16
CA ASP A 80 -4.83 -12.64 2.84
C ASP A 80 -5.25 -13.09 1.45
N SER A 81 -4.32 -13.58 0.66
CA SER A 81 -4.56 -13.90 -0.76
C SER A 81 -5.53 -15.05 -0.99
N LYS A 82 -5.73 -15.92 -0.01
CA LYS A 82 -6.60 -17.10 -0.10
C LYS A 82 -7.98 -16.88 0.46
N THR A 83 -8.09 -16.07 1.50
CA THR A 83 -9.31 -15.89 2.29
C THR A 83 -9.89 -14.49 2.24
N GLY A 84 -9.15 -13.52 1.70
CA GLY A 84 -9.50 -12.10 1.76
C GLY A 84 -9.38 -11.45 3.14
N ARG A 85 -9.12 -12.23 4.20
CA ARG A 85 -9.13 -11.75 5.58
C ARG A 85 -8.09 -10.66 5.81
N PHE A 86 -8.52 -9.60 6.47
CA PHE A 86 -7.67 -8.50 6.89
C PHE A 86 -7.61 -8.39 8.41
N LYS A 87 -6.89 -7.39 8.93
CA LYS A 87 -6.77 -7.18 10.37
C LYS A 87 -8.14 -7.03 11.06
N LYS A 88 -8.22 -7.45 12.33
CA LYS A 88 -9.47 -7.43 13.10
C LYS A 88 -10.15 -6.05 13.18
N HIS A 89 -9.36 -4.98 13.24
CA HIS A 89 -9.85 -3.60 13.29
C HIS A 89 -9.72 -2.92 11.91
N ILE A 90 -10.43 -3.44 10.91
CA ILE A 90 -10.45 -2.89 9.54
C ILE A 90 -10.91 -1.42 9.52
N THR A 91 -11.81 -1.02 10.42
CA THR A 91 -12.30 0.35 10.59
C THR A 91 -11.24 1.36 11.06
N SER A 92 -10.04 0.91 11.41
CA SER A 92 -8.88 1.77 11.69
C SER A 92 -7.87 1.84 10.53
N ASP A 93 -8.20 1.26 9.39
CA ASP A 93 -7.33 1.25 8.23
C ASP A 93 -7.78 2.31 7.22
N ALA A 94 -6.91 3.29 6.99
CA ALA A 94 -7.21 4.41 6.10
C ALA A 94 -7.56 3.98 4.67
N GLN A 95 -6.94 2.91 4.17
CA GLN A 95 -7.12 2.42 2.81
C GLN A 95 -8.51 1.79 2.62
N TYR A 96 -8.89 0.94 3.58
CA TYR A 96 -10.21 0.31 3.57
C TYR A 96 -11.32 1.32 3.84
N LEU A 97 -11.09 2.29 4.74
CA LEU A 97 -12.04 3.40 4.95
C LEU A 97 -12.20 4.25 3.69
N HIS A 98 -11.11 4.48 2.95
CA HIS A 98 -11.16 5.18 1.67
C HIS A 98 -12.01 4.41 0.63
N LEU A 99 -11.76 3.10 0.48
CA LEU A 99 -12.58 2.25 -0.38
C LEU A 99 -14.07 2.29 0.03
N GLN A 100 -14.35 2.17 1.33
CA GLN A 100 -15.71 2.25 1.86
C GLN A 100 -16.37 3.60 1.54
N GLY A 101 -15.67 4.72 1.75
CA GLY A 101 -16.16 6.05 1.44
C GLY A 101 -16.56 6.20 -0.02
N HIS A 102 -15.72 5.77 -0.96
CA HIS A 102 -16.05 5.80 -2.40
C HIS A 102 -17.28 4.97 -2.75
N ILE A 103 -17.42 3.78 -2.13
CA ILE A 103 -18.56 2.91 -2.38
C ILE A 103 -19.86 3.55 -1.85
N PHE A 104 -19.82 4.16 -0.66
CA PHE A 104 -20.99 4.85 -0.10
C PHE A 104 -21.37 6.10 -0.88
N MET A 105 -20.40 6.92 -1.25
CA MET A 105 -20.64 8.09 -2.13
C MET A 105 -20.97 7.72 -3.57
N ARG A 106 -20.68 6.48 -3.98
CA ARG A 106 -20.78 6.03 -5.38
C ARG A 106 -19.92 6.87 -6.33
N THR A 107 -18.88 7.50 -5.81
CA THR A 107 -18.04 8.45 -6.54
C THR A 107 -16.58 8.20 -6.25
N ALA A 108 -15.76 8.24 -7.30
CA ALA A 108 -14.31 8.15 -7.23
C ALA A 108 -13.65 9.34 -7.92
N PRO A 109 -12.44 9.74 -7.51
CA PRO A 109 -11.70 10.81 -8.17
C PRO A 109 -11.31 10.43 -9.59
N PRO A 110 -10.88 11.40 -10.41
CA PRO A 110 -10.39 11.14 -11.74
C PRO A 110 -9.18 10.20 -11.70
N LEU A 111 -9.04 9.40 -12.73
CA LEU A 111 -7.98 8.40 -12.89
C LEU A 111 -7.05 8.83 -14.00
N TYR A 112 -5.77 8.59 -13.82
CA TYR A 112 -4.74 8.83 -14.83
C TYR A 112 -4.31 7.51 -15.46
N ASP A 113 -3.90 7.54 -16.72
CA ASP A 113 -3.54 6.35 -17.52
C ASP A 113 -2.31 5.61 -16.95
N ASP A 114 -1.51 6.28 -16.13
CA ASP A 114 -0.30 5.76 -15.51
C ASP A 114 -0.40 5.63 -13.97
N ASP A 115 -1.61 5.69 -13.40
CA ASP A 115 -1.85 5.59 -11.97
C ASP A 115 -1.94 4.13 -11.52
N TYR A 116 -0.79 3.57 -11.16
CA TYR A 116 -0.65 2.18 -10.71
C TYR A 116 -0.72 2.04 -9.19
N MET A 117 -1.12 0.85 -8.75
CA MET A 117 -1.14 0.44 -7.35
C MET A 117 -0.57 -0.97 -7.18
N ASP A 118 0.28 -1.16 -6.17
CA ASP A 118 0.86 -2.45 -5.82
C ASP A 118 0.01 -3.17 -4.76
N LEU A 119 -1.03 -3.85 -5.11
CA LEU A 119 -1.86 -4.58 -4.15
C LEU A 119 -1.10 -5.80 -3.62
N THR A 120 -0.53 -5.68 -2.42
CA THR A 120 0.34 -6.69 -1.82
C THR A 120 -0.41 -7.50 -0.77
N PRO A 121 -0.65 -8.81 -0.97
CA PRO A 121 -1.31 -9.66 0.01
C PRO A 121 -0.47 -9.79 1.28
N VAL A 122 -1.13 -9.73 2.45
CA VAL A 122 -0.44 -9.78 3.75
C VAL A 122 0.28 -11.11 4.01
N ASP A 123 -0.27 -12.22 3.56
CA ASP A 123 0.33 -13.55 3.67
C ASP A 123 1.62 -13.67 2.84
N TYR A 124 1.63 -13.14 1.61
CA TYR A 124 2.85 -13.01 0.81
C TYR A 124 3.89 -12.13 1.51
N ALA A 125 3.48 -10.94 1.94
CA ALA A 125 4.41 -9.99 2.59
C ALA A 125 5.04 -10.61 3.84
N ALA A 126 4.24 -11.24 4.70
CA ALA A 126 4.74 -11.90 5.90
C ALA A 126 5.70 -13.06 5.58
N ALA A 127 5.34 -13.92 4.63
CA ALA A 127 6.18 -15.04 4.22
C ALA A 127 7.52 -14.57 3.62
N ALA A 128 7.48 -13.54 2.75
CA ALA A 128 8.68 -12.98 2.12
C ALA A 128 9.62 -12.35 3.16
N ILE A 129 9.08 -11.52 4.07
CA ILE A 129 9.87 -10.90 5.14
C ILE A 129 10.52 -11.94 6.03
N VAL A 130 9.75 -12.91 6.51
CA VAL A 130 10.27 -13.98 7.39
C VAL A 130 11.34 -14.79 6.67
N HIS A 131 11.07 -15.22 5.44
CA HIS A 131 12.03 -16.01 4.66
C HIS A 131 13.37 -15.26 4.50
N ILE A 132 13.34 -14.01 4.01
CA ILE A 132 14.55 -13.21 3.78
C ILE A 132 15.25 -12.85 5.10
N ALA A 133 14.49 -12.52 6.16
CA ALA A 133 15.04 -12.12 7.45
C ALA A 133 15.80 -13.27 8.13
N PHE A 134 15.41 -14.52 7.91
CA PHE A 134 16.02 -15.69 8.55
C PHE A 134 16.98 -16.49 7.64
N GLN A 135 17.16 -16.10 6.39
CA GLN A 135 18.21 -16.68 5.55
C GLN A 135 19.59 -16.24 6.06
N PRO A 136 20.51 -17.19 6.37
CA PRO A 136 21.82 -16.86 6.94
C PRO A 136 22.68 -15.99 6.04
N ASP A 137 22.57 -16.16 4.72
CA ASP A 137 23.35 -15.49 3.68
C ASP A 137 22.69 -14.21 3.15
N THR A 138 21.58 -13.78 3.74
CA THR A 138 20.97 -12.51 3.37
C THR A 138 21.86 -11.34 3.83
N PRO A 139 22.37 -10.51 2.90
CA PRO A 139 23.22 -9.37 3.28
C PRO A 139 22.41 -8.28 4.00
N PRO A 140 23.10 -7.38 4.71
CA PRO A 140 22.53 -6.09 5.06
C PRO A 140 22.03 -5.37 3.81
N GLY A 141 20.85 -4.77 3.89
CA GLY A 141 20.25 -4.13 2.70
C GLY A 141 18.81 -3.73 2.91
N THR A 142 18.26 -3.12 1.87
CA THR A 142 16.84 -2.77 1.79
C THR A 142 16.15 -3.70 0.81
N TYR A 143 14.92 -4.10 1.14
CA TYR A 143 14.12 -5.08 0.42
C TYR A 143 12.71 -4.53 0.21
N HIS A 144 12.27 -4.40 -1.05
CA HIS A 144 10.91 -4.00 -1.39
C HIS A 144 9.98 -5.19 -1.41
N VAL A 145 9.09 -5.27 -0.45
CA VAL A 145 8.12 -6.38 -0.32
C VAL A 145 6.78 -5.90 -0.84
N CYS A 146 6.65 -5.86 -2.14
CA CYS A 146 5.46 -5.39 -2.86
C CYS A 146 5.04 -6.37 -3.95
N ASN A 147 3.85 -6.16 -4.50
CA ASN A 147 3.42 -6.92 -5.67
C ASN A 147 4.25 -6.47 -6.88
N PRO A 148 5.03 -7.36 -7.50
CA PRO A 148 5.86 -7.01 -8.65
C PRO A 148 5.06 -6.75 -9.92
N GLN A 149 3.74 -7.00 -9.89
CA GLN A 149 2.80 -6.75 -10.98
C GLN A 149 1.79 -5.71 -10.52
N PRO A 150 2.09 -4.39 -10.63
CA PRO A 150 1.13 -3.37 -10.23
C PRO A 150 -0.09 -3.38 -11.17
N ILE A 151 -1.24 -2.99 -10.63
CA ILE A 151 -2.50 -2.86 -11.36
C ILE A 151 -2.84 -1.38 -11.57
N LEU A 152 -3.44 -1.01 -12.70
CA LEU A 152 -3.99 0.32 -12.90
C LEU A 152 -5.18 0.56 -11.96
N LYS A 153 -5.27 1.73 -11.36
CA LYS A 153 -6.43 2.08 -10.51
C LYS A 153 -7.74 2.05 -11.29
N SER A 154 -7.72 2.39 -12.60
CA SER A 154 -8.89 2.25 -13.47
C SER A 154 -9.43 0.82 -13.48
N GLN A 155 -8.54 -0.17 -13.60
CA GLN A 155 -8.91 -1.58 -13.56
C GLN A 155 -9.50 -2.01 -12.20
N ILE A 156 -8.99 -1.44 -11.10
CA ILE A 156 -9.56 -1.69 -9.76
C ILE A 156 -11.01 -1.21 -9.71
N TRP A 157 -11.30 -0.01 -10.21
CA TRP A 157 -12.66 0.52 -10.25
C TRP A 157 -13.57 -0.26 -11.20
N ASP A 158 -13.05 -0.76 -12.32
CA ASP A 158 -13.81 -1.67 -13.20
C ASP A 158 -14.21 -2.94 -12.45
N ILE A 159 -13.28 -3.55 -11.72
CA ILE A 159 -13.56 -4.75 -10.91
C ILE A 159 -14.58 -4.46 -9.81
N ILE A 160 -14.52 -3.30 -9.16
CA ILE A 160 -15.47 -2.86 -8.14
C ILE A 160 -16.87 -2.69 -8.74
N ARG A 161 -16.97 -2.07 -9.93
CA ARG A 161 -18.23 -1.96 -10.69
C ARG A 161 -18.79 -3.30 -11.12
N ASP A 162 -17.94 -4.19 -11.63
CA ASP A 162 -18.31 -5.56 -12.01
C ASP A 162 -18.72 -6.44 -10.84
N TYR A 163 -18.27 -6.08 -9.64
CA TYR A 163 -18.72 -6.72 -8.39
C TYR A 163 -20.14 -6.30 -8.03
N GLY A 164 -20.60 -5.15 -8.53
CA GLY A 164 -21.95 -4.62 -8.33
C GLY A 164 -22.02 -3.31 -7.53
N PHE A 165 -20.89 -2.68 -7.22
CA PHE A 165 -20.89 -1.37 -6.59
C PHE A 165 -20.93 -0.27 -7.66
N PRO A 166 -21.96 0.59 -7.69
CA PRO A 166 -22.18 1.60 -8.74
C PRO A 166 -21.31 2.84 -8.51
N VAL A 167 -19.97 2.70 -8.58
CA VAL A 167 -19.03 3.81 -8.39
C VAL A 167 -18.72 4.46 -9.73
N ARG A 168 -19.06 5.76 -9.87
CA ARG A 168 -18.71 6.58 -11.04
C ARG A 168 -17.42 7.35 -10.81
N THR A 169 -16.66 7.60 -11.86
CA THR A 169 -15.51 8.51 -11.83
C THR A 169 -15.96 9.90 -12.24
N VAL A 170 -15.57 10.92 -11.49
CA VAL A 170 -15.95 12.32 -11.74
C VAL A 170 -14.71 13.22 -11.81
N PRO A 171 -14.80 14.43 -12.44
CA PRO A 171 -13.72 15.41 -12.40
C PRO A 171 -13.34 15.82 -10.98
N ALA A 172 -12.08 16.27 -10.79
CA ALA A 172 -11.53 16.57 -9.47
C ALA A 172 -12.35 17.62 -8.70
N GLU A 173 -12.78 18.68 -9.37
CA GLU A 173 -13.57 19.74 -8.76
C GLU A 173 -14.90 19.21 -8.23
N ARG A 174 -15.60 18.41 -9.04
CA ARG A 174 -16.87 17.81 -8.64
C ARG A 174 -16.68 16.78 -7.52
N TYR A 175 -15.62 16.00 -7.57
CA TYR A 175 -15.28 15.06 -6.51
C TYR A 175 -15.08 15.78 -5.16
N LEU A 176 -14.35 16.91 -5.18
CA LEU A 176 -14.13 17.75 -3.99
C LEU A 176 -15.43 18.35 -3.44
N GLU A 177 -16.31 18.84 -4.32
CA GLU A 177 -17.63 19.34 -3.94
C GLU A 177 -18.46 18.25 -3.25
N GLU A 178 -18.58 17.06 -3.87
CA GLU A 178 -19.35 15.94 -3.32
C GLU A 178 -18.77 15.43 -1.98
N VAL A 179 -17.46 15.53 -1.81
CA VAL A 179 -16.76 15.20 -0.56
C VAL A 179 -17.07 16.21 0.54
N LEU A 180 -17.00 17.51 0.23
CA LEU A 180 -17.20 18.59 1.20
C LEU A 180 -18.66 18.71 1.63
N ASP A 181 -19.60 18.33 0.76
CA ASP A 181 -21.03 18.32 1.05
C ASP A 181 -21.49 17.07 1.82
N SER A 182 -20.59 16.10 2.07
CA SER A 182 -20.93 14.89 2.79
C SER A 182 -20.93 15.09 4.30
N ASP A 183 -22.04 14.79 4.95
CA ASP A 183 -22.22 14.80 6.41
C ASP A 183 -21.82 13.44 7.07
N ASP A 184 -21.36 12.45 6.29
CA ASP A 184 -21.02 11.14 6.80
C ASP A 184 -19.68 11.14 7.55
N GLU A 185 -19.72 10.98 8.86
CA GLU A 185 -18.54 11.02 9.75
C GLU A 185 -17.51 9.91 9.44
N LEU A 186 -17.95 8.71 9.05
CA LEU A 186 -17.06 7.60 8.69
C LEU A 186 -16.36 7.90 7.37
N PHE A 187 -17.09 8.46 6.43
CA PHE A 187 -16.57 8.93 5.16
C PHE A 187 -15.55 10.06 5.37
N LEU A 188 -15.86 11.07 6.18
CA LEU A 188 -14.96 12.16 6.51
C LEU A 188 -13.66 11.67 7.18
N ARG A 189 -13.72 10.63 8.02
CA ARG A 189 -12.51 10.00 8.60
C ARG A 189 -11.66 9.30 7.54
N GLY A 190 -12.26 8.62 6.60
CA GLY A 190 -11.57 8.04 5.44
C GLY A 190 -10.93 9.13 4.58
N LEU A 191 -11.65 10.22 4.34
CA LEU A 191 -11.20 11.35 3.56
C LEU A 191 -10.14 12.22 4.22
N GLN A 192 -10.10 12.37 5.53
CA GLN A 192 -9.02 13.10 6.20
C GLN A 192 -7.66 12.52 5.84
N SER A 193 -7.59 11.21 5.58
CA SER A 193 -6.40 10.59 5.01
C SER A 193 -6.21 10.91 3.52
N VAL A 194 -7.27 11.25 2.80
CA VAL A 194 -7.28 11.55 1.35
C VAL A 194 -7.10 13.04 1.07
N ILE A 195 -7.64 13.92 1.88
CA ILE A 195 -7.48 15.39 1.72
C ILE A 195 -5.98 15.75 1.73
N VAL A 196 -5.16 15.07 2.52
CA VAL A 196 -3.70 15.19 2.47
C VAL A 196 -3.14 14.80 1.09
N TYR A 197 -3.85 13.96 0.34
CA TYR A 197 -3.47 13.53 -1.01
C TYR A 197 -4.12 14.37 -2.13
N LEU A 198 -5.17 15.17 -1.85
CA LEU A 198 -5.89 15.95 -2.86
C LEU A 198 -5.05 17.08 -3.49
N GLY A 199 -4.07 17.63 -2.77
CA GLY A 199 -3.17 18.66 -3.30
C GLY A 199 -2.17 18.17 -4.35
N ASP A 200 -2.10 16.85 -4.62
CA ASP A 200 -1.06 16.23 -5.44
C ASP A 200 -1.60 15.20 -6.46
N TYR A 201 -2.87 15.28 -6.85
CA TYR A 201 -3.48 14.33 -7.81
C TYR A 201 -2.79 14.29 -9.19
N GLU A 202 -1.96 15.29 -9.50
CA GLU A 202 -1.25 15.36 -10.77
C GLU A 202 0.01 14.49 -10.88
N LYS A 203 0.36 13.74 -9.82
CA LYS A 203 1.61 12.97 -9.80
C LYS A 203 1.33 11.49 -9.57
N SER A 204 1.63 10.68 -10.58
CA SER A 204 1.66 9.22 -10.42
C SER A 204 2.63 8.79 -9.31
N PRO A 205 2.27 7.81 -8.48
CA PRO A 205 3.19 7.26 -7.51
C PRO A 205 4.40 6.63 -8.18
N ALA A 206 5.51 6.53 -7.46
CA ALA A 206 6.70 5.84 -7.96
C ALA A 206 6.40 4.39 -8.33
N ILE A 207 7.06 3.89 -9.37
CA ILE A 207 7.11 2.47 -9.70
C ILE A 207 8.21 1.83 -8.83
N PHE A 208 7.93 0.68 -8.25
CA PHE A 208 8.85 0.04 -7.31
C PHE A 208 9.60 -1.12 -7.96
N ASP A 209 10.92 -1.09 -7.90
CA ASP A 209 11.73 -2.25 -8.24
C ASP A 209 11.92 -3.14 -6.99
N ALA A 210 11.60 -4.42 -7.12
CA ALA A 210 11.76 -5.43 -6.07
C ALA A 210 12.70 -6.56 -6.51
N SER A 211 13.64 -6.27 -7.39
CA SER A 211 14.51 -7.27 -8.02
C SER A 211 15.34 -8.04 -7.00
N GLU A 212 15.89 -7.37 -5.99
CA GLU A 212 16.69 -8.03 -4.95
C GLU A 212 15.80 -8.93 -4.07
N THR A 213 14.62 -8.46 -3.67
CA THR A 213 13.63 -9.25 -2.95
C THR A 213 13.26 -10.51 -3.75
N LEU A 214 12.92 -10.37 -5.03
CA LEU A 214 12.56 -11.49 -5.90
C LEU A 214 13.72 -12.48 -6.07
N ARG A 215 14.95 -11.97 -6.17
CA ARG A 215 16.15 -12.80 -6.23
C ARG A 215 16.30 -13.66 -4.97
N ARG A 216 16.02 -13.10 -3.79
CA ARG A 216 16.07 -13.82 -2.50
C ARG A 216 14.95 -14.84 -2.34
N LEU A 217 13.82 -14.61 -2.95
CA LEU A 217 12.68 -15.53 -2.92
C LEU A 217 12.79 -16.65 -3.97
N LYS A 218 13.75 -16.59 -4.89
CA LYS A 218 13.91 -17.60 -5.94
C LYS A 218 14.15 -18.99 -5.32
N GLY A 219 13.30 -19.95 -5.72
CA GLY A 219 13.36 -21.32 -5.23
C GLY A 219 12.71 -21.58 -3.87
N SER A 220 12.18 -20.55 -3.20
CA SER A 220 11.50 -20.71 -1.90
C SER A 220 10.05 -21.22 -2.00
N GLY A 221 9.45 -21.15 -3.19
CA GLY A 221 8.01 -21.38 -3.38
C GLY A 221 7.12 -20.19 -2.97
N ILE A 222 7.69 -19.08 -2.47
CA ILE A 222 6.97 -17.87 -2.11
C ILE A 222 6.84 -16.98 -3.35
N SER A 223 5.60 -16.71 -3.77
CA SER A 223 5.30 -15.83 -4.92
C SER A 223 4.11 -14.95 -4.60
N CYS A 224 4.15 -13.71 -5.08
CA CYS A 224 3.00 -12.82 -5.00
C CYS A 224 1.99 -13.19 -6.07
N PRO A 225 0.72 -13.43 -5.74
CA PRO A 225 -0.31 -13.64 -6.75
C PRO A 225 -0.55 -12.33 -7.54
N PRO A 226 -0.92 -12.44 -8.84
CA PRO A 226 -1.29 -11.26 -9.60
C PRO A 226 -2.53 -10.58 -9.00
N PRO A 227 -2.66 -9.25 -9.11
CA PRO A 227 -3.82 -8.51 -8.62
C PRO A 227 -4.98 -8.60 -9.64
N ASP A 228 -5.43 -9.82 -9.90
CA ASP A 228 -6.50 -10.13 -10.85
C ASP A 228 -7.90 -9.92 -10.25
N PRO A 229 -8.97 -9.98 -11.07
CA PRO A 229 -10.34 -9.86 -10.58
C PRO A 229 -10.71 -10.89 -9.51
N ALA A 230 -10.13 -12.09 -9.55
CA ALA A 230 -10.44 -13.13 -8.56
C ALA A 230 -9.87 -12.78 -7.18
N LEU A 231 -8.66 -12.20 -7.13
CA LEU A 231 -8.05 -11.74 -5.88
C LEU A 231 -8.83 -10.55 -5.29
N LEU A 232 -9.15 -9.53 -6.12
CA LEU A 232 -9.88 -8.36 -5.65
C LEU A 232 -11.29 -8.70 -5.18
N ARG A 233 -12.01 -9.57 -5.92
CA ARG A 233 -13.33 -10.05 -5.49
C ARG A 233 -13.28 -10.73 -4.13
N ARG A 234 -12.26 -11.50 -3.84
CA ARG A 234 -12.06 -12.14 -2.53
C ARG A 234 -11.91 -11.13 -1.38
N TYR A 235 -11.25 -9.99 -1.64
CA TYR A 235 -11.17 -8.90 -0.66
C TYR A 235 -12.53 -8.22 -0.46
N LEU A 236 -13.27 -8.00 -1.53
CA LEU A 236 -14.62 -7.42 -1.46
C LEU A 236 -15.59 -8.38 -0.76
N ASP A 237 -15.56 -9.69 -1.08
CA ASP A 237 -16.37 -10.72 -0.41
C ASP A 237 -16.15 -10.68 1.11
N TYR A 238 -14.87 -10.67 1.53
CA TYR A 238 -14.56 -10.56 2.97
C TYR A 238 -15.15 -9.29 3.60
N CYS A 239 -15.02 -8.15 2.93
CA CYS A 239 -15.56 -6.87 3.44
C CYS A 239 -17.10 -6.89 3.55
N VAL A 240 -17.78 -7.55 2.61
CA VAL A 240 -19.23 -7.72 2.63
C VAL A 240 -19.63 -8.72 3.73
N ASP A 241 -18.94 -9.86 3.83
CA ASP A 241 -19.24 -10.92 4.81
C ASP A 241 -19.15 -10.43 6.26
N ILE A 242 -18.19 -9.55 6.56
CA ILE A 242 -18.04 -8.97 7.91
C ILE A 242 -18.90 -7.72 8.14
N GLY A 243 -19.72 -7.32 7.16
CA GLY A 243 -20.55 -6.12 7.23
C GLY A 243 -19.79 -4.79 7.18
N PHE A 244 -18.52 -4.80 6.75
CA PHE A 244 -17.75 -3.58 6.54
C PHE A 244 -18.20 -2.84 5.27
N LEU A 245 -18.54 -3.57 4.21
CA LEU A 245 -19.21 -3.04 3.02
C LEU A 245 -20.65 -3.56 2.99
N PRO A 246 -21.60 -2.76 2.45
CA PRO A 246 -22.97 -3.26 2.24
C PRO A 246 -22.99 -4.32 1.13
N HIS A 247 -24.00 -5.17 1.12
CA HIS A 247 -24.21 -6.04 -0.03
C HIS A 247 -24.60 -5.19 -1.25
N PRO A 248 -24.02 -5.42 -2.45
CA PRO A 248 -24.29 -4.61 -3.64
C PRO A 248 -25.78 -4.42 -3.97
N SER A 249 -26.61 -5.46 -3.76
CA SER A 249 -28.06 -5.41 -4.01
C SER A 249 -28.79 -4.38 -3.13
N THR A 250 -28.23 -3.96 -2.00
CA THR A 250 -28.83 -2.96 -1.12
C THR A 250 -28.61 -1.52 -1.61
N LEU A 251 -27.66 -1.34 -2.52
CA LEU A 251 -27.33 -0.04 -3.11
C LEU A 251 -28.11 0.24 -4.43
N GLY A 252 -28.81 -0.75 -4.98
CA GLY A 252 -29.48 -0.68 -6.28
C GLY A 252 -30.82 0.06 -6.33
N GLY A 253 -31.31 0.62 -5.23
CA GLY A 253 -32.67 1.20 -5.14
C GLY A 253 -32.78 2.73 -5.20
N LEU A 254 -31.69 3.45 -5.43
CA LEU A 254 -31.70 4.92 -5.49
C LEU A 254 -31.41 5.35 -6.93
N GLU A 255 -32.45 5.77 -7.64
CA GLU A 255 -32.32 6.41 -8.95
C GLU A 255 -31.47 7.68 -8.83
N TRP A 256 -30.64 7.90 -9.86
CA TRP A 256 -29.78 9.08 -9.98
C TRP A 256 -30.66 10.31 -10.26
N SER A 257 -30.79 11.24 -9.34
CA SER A 257 -31.34 12.57 -9.57
C SER A 257 -30.25 13.53 -10.04
#